data_7ecaf7f32fe598f0aaf39f5c12f7942b
#
_entry.id   7ecaf7f32fe598f0aaf39f5c12f7942b
#
_cell.length_a   1.000
_cell.length_b   1.000
_cell.length_c   1.000
_cell.angle_alpha   90.00
_cell.angle_beta   90.00
_cell.angle_gamma   90.00
#
_symmetry.space_group_name_H-M   'P 1'
#
loop_
_entity.id
_entity.type
_entity.pdbx_description
1 polymer ?
#
loop_
_entity_poly.entity_id
_entity_poly.type
_entity_poly.pdbx_seq_one_letter_code
_entity_poly.pdbx_strand_id
1 'polypeptide(L)'
;MNCYDIMGVIVEDRDDNGPEVQEVFTDFGCIIKVRLGLHNHTEEVCTNEGFIILQLCGDEKIQKELEKRLNDIEGVKAKRVSIK
;
A
#
# COMPACT_ATOMS: atom_id res chain seq x y z
N MET A 1 -14.46 7.89 -13.99
CA MET A 1 -13.78 7.15 -12.93
C MET A 1 -12.78 8.06 -12.23
N ASN A 2 -12.81 8.11 -10.92
CA ASN A 2 -11.88 8.93 -10.14
C ASN A 2 -10.56 8.18 -9.94
N CYS A 3 -9.45 8.77 -10.34
CA CYS A 3 -8.11 8.21 -10.17
C CYS A 3 -7.19 9.17 -9.41
N TYR A 4 -7.76 9.96 -8.51
CA TYR A 4 -7.01 10.96 -7.75
C TYR A 4 -6.92 10.65 -6.26
N ASP A 5 -7.23 9.43 -5.89
CA ASP A 5 -7.06 8.99 -4.51
C ASP A 5 -5.71 8.30 -4.36
N ILE A 6 -5.11 8.44 -3.19
CA ILE A 6 -3.82 7.82 -2.91
C ILE A 6 -3.88 7.01 -1.62
N MET A 7 -2.95 6.09 -1.49
CA MET A 7 -2.81 5.29 -0.27
C MET A 7 -1.34 5.13 0.06
N GLY A 8 -0.98 5.44 1.30
CA GLY A 8 0.36 5.13 1.82
C GLY A 8 0.31 3.79 2.55
N VAL A 9 1.30 2.96 2.34
CA VAL A 9 1.40 1.63 2.96
C VAL A 9 2.78 1.47 3.57
N ILE A 10 2.82 1.18 4.87
CA ILE A 10 4.06 0.86 5.58
C ILE A 10 4.06 -0.63 5.88
N VAL A 11 5.14 -1.30 5.50
CA VAL A 11 5.35 -2.73 5.78
C VAL A 11 6.55 -2.86 6.70
N GLU A 12 6.31 -3.20 7.98
CA GLU A 12 7.35 -3.19 9.00
C GLU A 12 8.43 -4.26 8.76
N ASP A 13 8.03 -5.45 8.38
CA ASP A 13 8.97 -6.51 8.08
C ASP A 13 8.76 -6.95 6.62
N ARG A 14 9.45 -6.28 5.74
CA ARG A 14 9.29 -6.45 4.30
C ARG A 14 9.59 -7.89 3.86
N ASP A 15 10.56 -8.54 4.48
CA ASP A 15 10.93 -9.90 4.09
C ASP A 15 9.85 -10.91 4.45
N ASP A 16 9.23 -10.77 5.62
CA ASP A 16 8.18 -11.67 6.06
C ASP A 16 6.80 -11.29 5.53
N ASN A 17 6.49 -9.99 5.48
CA ASN A 17 5.16 -9.50 5.16
C ASN A 17 4.99 -9.14 3.69
N GLY A 18 6.09 -8.96 2.96
CA GLY A 18 6.06 -8.56 1.56
C GLY A 18 5.22 -9.47 0.66
N PRO A 19 5.40 -10.80 0.72
CA PRO A 19 4.62 -11.69 -0.15
C PRO A 19 3.12 -11.58 0.06
N GLU A 20 2.68 -11.43 1.30
CA GLU A 20 1.25 -11.28 1.61
C GLU A 20 0.70 -9.95 1.10
N VAL A 21 1.48 -8.88 1.24
CA VAL A 21 1.12 -7.56 0.69
C VAL A 21 1.01 -7.63 -0.83
N GLN A 22 1.95 -8.30 -1.51
CA GLN A 22 1.91 -8.45 -2.95
C GLN A 22 0.68 -9.23 -3.41
N GLU A 23 0.27 -10.23 -2.65
CA GLU A 23 -0.95 -10.97 -2.95
C GLU A 23 -2.18 -10.07 -2.89
N VAL A 24 -2.27 -9.21 -1.89
CA VAL A 24 -3.37 -8.24 -1.78
C VAL A 24 -3.34 -7.28 -2.97
N PHE A 25 -2.17 -6.77 -3.34
CA PHE A 25 -2.06 -5.87 -4.50
C PHE A 25 -2.51 -6.56 -5.78
N THR A 26 -2.21 -7.84 -5.94
CA THR A 26 -2.65 -8.60 -7.11
C THR A 26 -4.18 -8.71 -7.15
N ASP A 27 -4.79 -8.99 -6.00
CA ASP A 27 -6.24 -9.11 -5.89
C ASP A 27 -6.95 -7.79 -6.24
N PHE A 28 -6.32 -6.66 -5.96
CA PHE A 28 -6.88 -5.33 -6.21
C PHE A 28 -6.24 -4.63 -7.42
N GLY A 29 -5.58 -5.39 -8.29
CA GLY A 29 -4.84 -4.82 -9.42
C GLY A 29 -5.65 -3.93 -10.35
N CYS A 30 -6.97 -4.18 -10.45
CA CYS A 30 -7.84 -3.40 -11.33
C CYS A 30 -7.99 -1.94 -10.88
N ILE A 31 -7.80 -1.64 -9.59
CA ILE A 31 -7.95 -0.28 -9.07
C ILE A 31 -6.63 0.39 -8.74
N ILE A 32 -5.52 -0.34 -8.77
CA ILE A 32 -4.19 0.22 -8.52
C ILE A 32 -3.60 0.66 -9.85
N LYS A 33 -3.56 1.97 -10.08
CA LYS A 33 -3.04 2.51 -11.33
C LYS A 33 -1.52 2.61 -11.33
N VAL A 34 -0.96 3.04 -10.21
CA VAL A 34 0.49 3.20 -10.05
C VAL A 34 0.84 2.75 -8.65
N ARG A 35 1.95 2.06 -8.53
CA ARG A 35 2.53 1.79 -7.22
C ARG A 35 4.00 2.13 -7.23
N LEU A 36 4.44 2.87 -6.23
CA LEU A 36 5.80 3.33 -6.09
C LEU A 36 6.34 2.83 -4.76
N GLY A 37 7.28 1.92 -4.82
CA GLY A 37 7.95 1.43 -3.63
C GLY A 37 9.15 2.30 -3.30
N LEU A 38 9.24 2.70 -2.04
CA LEU A 38 10.33 3.52 -1.54
C LEU A 38 11.08 2.74 -0.46
N HIS A 39 12.39 2.81 -0.52
CA HIS A 39 13.24 2.27 0.53
C HIS A 39 13.53 3.36 1.54
N ASN A 40 13.15 3.12 2.78
CA ASN A 40 13.51 4.01 3.86
C ASN A 40 14.93 3.69 4.30
N HIS A 41 15.89 4.22 3.56
CA HIS A 41 17.28 3.86 3.67
C HIS A 41 18.17 5.10 3.79
N THR A 42 18.97 5.15 4.83
CA THR A 42 19.98 6.18 5.00
C THR A 42 21.36 5.52 5.08
N GLU A 43 22.42 6.30 4.98
CA GLU A 43 23.77 5.78 5.11
C GLU A 43 24.02 5.13 6.48
N GLU A 44 23.32 5.60 7.50
CA GLU A 44 23.53 5.16 8.87
C GLU A 44 22.57 4.05 9.30
N VAL A 45 21.37 4.01 8.70
CA VAL A 45 20.31 3.07 9.09
C VAL A 45 19.73 2.39 7.87
N CYS A 46 19.82 1.08 7.86
CA CYS A 46 19.18 0.24 6.86
C CYS A 46 18.13 -0.60 7.58
N THR A 47 16.86 -0.38 7.28
CA THR A 47 15.78 -1.11 7.93
C THR A 47 15.07 -2.01 6.93
N ASN A 48 14.38 -3.02 7.43
CA ASN A 48 13.52 -3.89 6.62
C ASN A 48 12.16 -3.27 6.36
N GLU A 49 11.95 -2.04 6.79
CA GLU A 49 10.69 -1.34 6.58
C GLU A 49 10.58 -0.89 5.13
N GLY A 50 9.42 -1.20 4.53
CA GLY A 50 9.08 -0.74 3.20
C GLY A 50 8.00 0.32 3.25
N PHE A 51 8.08 1.31 2.38
CA PHE A 51 7.03 2.30 2.21
C PHE A 51 6.60 2.31 0.75
N ILE A 52 5.29 2.20 0.54
CA ILE A 52 4.72 2.10 -0.80
C ILE A 52 3.64 3.17 -0.93
N ILE A 53 3.64 3.86 -2.06
CA ILE A 53 2.59 4.82 -2.40
C ILE A 53 1.81 4.27 -3.57
N LEU A 54 0.49 4.25 -3.44
CA LEU A 54 -0.42 3.79 -4.47
C LEU A 54 -1.25 4.96 -4.99
N GLN A 55 -1.44 4.99 -6.32
CA GLN A 55 -2.48 5.81 -6.92
C GLN A 55 -3.64 4.90 -7.24
N LEU A 56 -4.83 5.26 -6.78
CA LEU A 56 -6.00 4.42 -6.86
C LEU A 56 -7.08 5.00 -7.78
N CYS A 57 -7.73 4.10 -8.50
CA CYS A 57 -8.94 4.39 -9.25
C CYS A 57 -10.11 3.62 -8.61
N GLY A 58 -11.31 3.80 -9.15
CA GLY A 58 -12.45 3.04 -8.71
C GLY A 58 -13.26 3.75 -7.63
N ASP A 59 -14.28 3.07 -7.13
CA ASP A 59 -15.13 3.67 -6.13
C ASP A 59 -14.54 3.57 -4.72
N GLU A 60 -15.06 4.39 -3.84
CA GLU A 60 -14.59 4.50 -2.48
C GLU A 60 -14.73 3.19 -1.71
N LYS A 61 -15.77 2.44 -1.99
CA LYS A 61 -16.06 1.19 -1.28
C LYS A 61 -14.94 0.17 -1.49
N ILE A 62 -14.52 -0.03 -2.74
CA ILE A 62 -13.47 -1.00 -3.03
C ILE A 62 -12.10 -0.52 -2.54
N GLN A 63 -11.86 0.78 -2.55
CA GLN A 63 -10.64 1.35 -2.00
C GLN A 63 -10.56 1.11 -0.49
N LYS A 64 -11.68 1.24 0.21
CA LYS A 64 -11.73 0.96 1.65
C LYS A 64 -11.53 -0.52 1.96
N GLU A 65 -12.00 -1.40 1.09
CA GLU A 65 -11.74 -2.83 1.22
C GLU A 65 -10.24 -3.14 1.12
N LEU A 66 -9.57 -2.51 0.16
CA LEU A 66 -8.12 -2.65 0.01
C LEU A 66 -7.41 -2.18 1.28
N GLU A 67 -7.77 -1.02 1.78
CA GLU A 67 -7.20 -0.48 3.02
C GLU A 67 -7.39 -1.45 4.19
N LYS A 68 -8.58 -1.98 4.33
CA LYS A 68 -8.88 -2.93 5.41
C LYS A 68 -8.05 -4.22 5.29
N ARG A 69 -7.96 -4.77 4.10
CA ARG A 69 -7.20 -6.01 3.89
C ARG A 69 -5.72 -5.82 4.19
N LEU A 70 -5.16 -4.68 3.83
CA LEU A 70 -3.76 -4.39 4.16
C LEU A 70 -3.57 -4.24 5.66
N ASN A 71 -4.47 -3.53 6.33
CA ASN A 71 -4.37 -3.32 7.78
C ASN A 71 -4.65 -4.60 8.59
N ASP A 72 -5.26 -5.61 8.00
CA ASP A 72 -5.45 -6.90 8.65
C ASP A 72 -4.15 -7.73 8.69
N ILE A 73 -3.14 -7.36 7.93
CA ILE A 73 -1.84 -8.02 7.96
C ILE A 73 -1.03 -7.43 9.12
N GLU A 74 -0.54 -8.29 10.01
CA GLU A 74 0.30 -7.84 11.11
C GLU A 74 1.56 -7.17 10.57
N GLY A 75 1.91 -6.02 11.12
CA GLY A 75 3.08 -5.25 10.69
C GLY A 75 2.86 -4.39 9.46
N VAL A 76 1.63 -4.31 8.97
CA VAL A 76 1.29 -3.48 7.81
C VAL A 76 0.31 -2.40 8.24
N LYS A 77 0.59 -1.17 7.84
CA LYS A 77 -0.30 -0.03 8.06
C LYS A 77 -0.57 0.66 6.74
N ALA A 78 -1.83 0.83 6.43
CA ALA A 78 -2.26 1.48 5.20
C ALA A 78 -3.24 2.59 5.53
N LYS A 79 -3.10 3.72 4.85
CA LYS A 79 -4.02 4.84 5.01
C LYS A 79 -4.35 5.44 3.66
N ARG A 80 -5.63 5.55 3.41
CA ARG A 80 -6.16 6.12 2.19
C ARG A 80 -6.39 7.62 2.37
N VAL A 81 -6.08 8.38 1.34
CA VAL A 81 -6.36 9.83 1.29
C VAL A 81 -7.13 10.10 0.01
N SER A 82 -8.29 10.72 0.16
CA SER A 82 -9.08 11.16 -0.98
C SER A 82 -8.73 12.60 -1.27
N ILE A 83 -8.19 12.83 -2.48
CA ILE A 83 -7.80 14.18 -2.90
C ILE A 83 -9.01 14.93 -3.44
N LYS A 84 -9.96 14.22 -4.01
CA LYS A 84 -11.05 14.87 -4.74
C LYS A 84 -12.45 14.68 -4.12
#